data_c1b7db2417702f31363e0665bf8f3b81
#
_entry.id   c1b7db2417702f31363e0665bf8f3b81
#
_cell.length_a   1.000
_cell.length_b   1.000
_cell.length_c   1.000
_cell.angle_alpha   90.00
_cell.angle_beta   90.00
_cell.angle_gamma   90.00
#
_symmetry.space_group_name_H-M   'P 1'
#
loop_
_entity.id
_entity.type
_entity.pdbx_description
1 polymer ?
#
loop_
_entity_poly.entity_id
_entity_poly.type
_entity_poly.pdbx_seq_one_letter_code
_entity_poly.pdbx_strand_id
1 'polypeptide(L)'
;GPLQLSVADVLELTVAEAAHWFQADREVVARLQPIVDVGLDYVRLGQPVPTLSGGEAQRLKLAGFLAEAASKPHQPVAKKGTLFLFDEPTTGLHFDDIAKLMRALRKLLDAGHSLLVIEHNLDVIRAADWIVDLGPEGGDGGGEVVATGAPDDVKAHPASHTGAALREYEQALGVGAHGVEEGRALQAIVKARRDAARAEAGDAIRIVNAREHNLKSLTVDIPRGKFSVVTGVSGSGKSTLAFDILFNEGQRRYLESLNAYARSIVQPAGRPEVD
;
A
#
# COMPACT_ATOMS: atom_id res chain seq x y z
N GLY A 1 43.59 12.47 -12.22
CA GLY A 1 43.03 13.36 -11.21
C GLY A 1 41.64 12.86 -10.82
N PRO A 2 41.09 13.20 -9.66
CA PRO A 2 39.76 12.84 -9.30
C PRO A 2 38.80 13.45 -10.34
N LEU A 3 37.86 12.65 -10.85
CA LEU A 3 36.79 13.11 -11.73
C LEU A 3 36.03 14.21 -10.96
N GLN A 4 36.01 15.43 -11.52
CA GLN A 4 35.24 16.54 -10.97
C GLN A 4 33.94 16.62 -11.75
N LEU A 5 32.80 16.48 -11.04
CA LEU A 5 31.49 16.71 -11.61
C LEU A 5 31.07 18.16 -11.37
N SER A 6 30.54 18.81 -12.39
CA SER A 6 29.79 20.06 -12.22
C SER A 6 28.42 19.77 -11.60
N VAL A 7 27.73 20.83 -11.14
CA VAL A 7 26.35 20.70 -10.65
C VAL A 7 25.43 20.15 -11.76
N ALA A 8 25.65 20.52 -13.01
CA ALA A 8 24.86 20.01 -14.13
C ALA A 8 25.09 18.49 -14.32
N ASP A 9 26.35 18.03 -14.22
CA ASP A 9 26.66 16.60 -14.33
C ASP A 9 26.00 15.80 -13.20
N VAL A 10 26.00 16.34 -11.97
CA VAL A 10 25.33 15.71 -10.83
C VAL A 10 23.84 15.57 -11.03
N LEU A 11 23.17 16.59 -11.62
CA LEU A 11 21.74 16.52 -11.92
C LEU A 11 21.38 15.48 -13.00
N GLU A 12 22.33 15.16 -13.88
CA GLU A 12 22.15 14.13 -14.91
C GLU A 12 22.35 12.70 -14.38
N LEU A 13 22.97 12.54 -13.21
CA LEU A 13 23.12 11.22 -12.60
C LEU A 13 21.75 10.62 -12.25
N THR A 14 21.62 9.32 -12.46
CA THR A 14 20.52 8.55 -11.85
C THR A 14 20.72 8.46 -10.33
N VAL A 15 19.66 8.16 -9.60
CA VAL A 15 19.73 7.96 -8.13
C VAL A 15 20.73 6.86 -7.78
N ALA A 16 20.79 5.77 -8.58
CA ALA A 16 21.77 4.67 -8.39
C ALA A 16 23.21 5.15 -8.59
N GLU A 17 23.46 5.89 -9.67
CA GLU A 17 24.81 6.46 -9.95
C GLU A 17 25.23 7.44 -8.88
N ALA A 18 24.32 8.31 -8.43
CA ALA A 18 24.56 9.27 -7.36
C ALA A 18 24.87 8.57 -6.02
N ALA A 19 24.09 7.54 -5.66
CA ALA A 19 24.35 6.76 -4.45
C ALA A 19 25.71 6.07 -4.49
N HIS A 20 26.15 5.60 -5.65
CA HIS A 20 27.48 5.05 -5.85
C HIS A 20 28.58 6.13 -5.80
N TRP A 21 28.38 7.24 -6.49
CA TRP A 21 29.34 8.35 -6.53
C TRP A 21 29.60 8.94 -5.15
N PHE A 22 28.52 9.18 -4.38
CA PHE A 22 28.58 9.76 -3.04
C PHE A 22 28.65 8.71 -1.93
N GLN A 23 29.08 7.47 -2.19
CA GLN A 23 29.09 6.37 -1.23
C GLN A 23 29.88 6.66 0.06
N ALA A 24 30.85 7.56 0.02
CA ALA A 24 31.61 8.00 1.19
C ALA A 24 30.84 9.02 2.06
N ASP A 25 29.82 9.68 1.51
CA ASP A 25 28.97 10.64 2.21
C ASP A 25 27.69 9.95 2.72
N ARG A 26 27.72 9.56 3.98
CA ARG A 26 26.62 8.83 4.62
C ARG A 26 25.31 9.62 4.63
N GLU A 27 25.36 10.95 4.69
CA GLU A 27 24.15 11.77 4.72
C GLU A 27 23.48 11.77 3.35
N VAL A 28 24.23 11.94 2.27
CA VAL A 28 23.70 11.86 0.90
C VAL A 28 23.12 10.48 0.64
N VAL A 29 23.85 9.41 0.94
CA VAL A 29 23.37 8.03 0.75
C VAL A 29 22.07 7.78 1.53
N ALA A 30 22.00 8.22 2.80
CA ALA A 30 20.79 8.04 3.62
C ALA A 30 19.56 8.75 3.03
N ARG A 31 19.72 9.86 2.32
CA ARG A 31 18.63 10.57 1.64
C ARG A 31 18.24 9.94 0.32
N LEU A 32 19.16 9.33 -0.40
CA LEU A 32 18.90 8.64 -1.66
C LEU A 32 18.32 7.23 -1.47
N GLN A 33 18.70 6.55 -0.38
CA GLN A 33 18.31 5.16 -0.12
C GLN A 33 16.79 4.91 -0.16
N PRO A 34 15.92 5.76 0.42
CA PRO A 34 14.47 5.58 0.30
C PRO A 34 13.96 5.58 -1.14
N ILE A 35 14.60 6.34 -2.05
CA ILE A 35 14.23 6.38 -3.48
C ILE A 35 14.64 5.07 -4.17
N VAL A 36 15.82 4.54 -3.82
CA VAL A 36 16.27 3.20 -4.28
C VAL A 36 15.33 2.11 -3.74
N ASP A 37 14.95 2.21 -2.47
CA ASP A 37 14.10 1.22 -1.79
C ASP A 37 12.72 1.07 -2.44
N VAL A 38 12.21 2.11 -3.11
CA VAL A 38 10.93 2.09 -3.82
C VAL A 38 11.06 1.78 -5.32
N GLY A 39 12.26 1.40 -5.79
CA GLY A 39 12.50 1.03 -7.19
C GLY A 39 12.51 2.24 -8.14
N LEU A 40 12.97 3.41 -7.70
CA LEU A 40 13.17 4.61 -8.52
C LEU A 40 14.64 4.95 -8.71
N ASP A 41 15.52 3.97 -8.63
CA ASP A 41 16.96 4.10 -8.74
C ASP A 41 17.45 4.56 -10.13
N TYR A 42 16.63 4.37 -11.18
CA TYR A 42 16.87 4.82 -12.55
C TYR A 42 16.50 6.28 -12.81
N VAL A 43 15.73 6.94 -11.93
CA VAL A 43 15.32 8.33 -12.10
C VAL A 43 16.52 9.26 -11.92
N ARG A 44 16.62 10.31 -12.75
CA ARG A 44 17.71 11.30 -12.63
C ARG A 44 17.42 12.28 -11.52
N LEU A 45 18.46 12.76 -10.84
CA LEU A 45 18.33 13.75 -9.76
C LEU A 45 17.68 15.05 -10.23
N GLY A 46 17.98 15.49 -11.46
CA GLY A 46 17.43 16.69 -12.07
C GLY A 46 16.10 16.49 -12.79
N GLN A 47 15.50 15.29 -12.75
CA GLN A 47 14.26 15.01 -13.47
C GLN A 47 13.09 15.80 -12.86
N PRO A 48 12.35 16.61 -13.66
CA PRO A 48 11.18 17.32 -13.13
C PRO A 48 10.07 16.37 -12.72
N VAL A 49 9.52 16.54 -11.52
CA VAL A 49 8.44 15.67 -10.97
C VAL A 49 7.23 15.53 -11.91
N PRO A 50 6.77 16.57 -12.65
CA PRO A 50 5.66 16.41 -13.60
C PRO A 50 5.92 15.47 -14.77
N THR A 51 7.17 15.06 -15.01
CA THR A 51 7.53 14.10 -16.06
C THR A 51 7.46 12.63 -15.59
N LEU A 52 7.24 12.41 -14.31
CA LEU A 52 7.07 11.10 -13.73
C LEU A 52 5.67 10.55 -14.06
N SER A 53 5.58 9.26 -14.29
CA SER A 53 4.29 8.55 -14.36
C SER A 53 3.55 8.61 -13.02
N GLY A 54 2.24 8.36 -13.02
CA GLY A 54 1.43 8.34 -11.79
C GLY A 54 1.98 7.38 -10.74
N GLY A 55 2.39 6.18 -11.13
CA GLY A 55 3.00 5.19 -10.24
C GLY A 55 4.37 5.62 -9.70
N GLU A 56 5.21 6.26 -10.53
CA GLU A 56 6.50 6.82 -10.08
C GLU A 56 6.30 7.95 -9.08
N ALA A 57 5.34 8.85 -9.34
CA ALA A 57 5.02 9.94 -8.43
C ALA A 57 4.50 9.43 -7.07
N GLN A 58 3.68 8.37 -7.05
CA GLN A 58 3.24 7.71 -5.82
C GLN A 58 4.43 7.10 -5.05
N ARG A 59 5.32 6.38 -5.74
CA ARG A 59 6.51 5.79 -5.13
C ARG A 59 7.48 6.85 -4.60
N LEU A 60 7.62 7.98 -5.30
CA LEU A 60 8.45 9.10 -4.81
C LEU A 60 7.87 9.69 -3.52
N LYS A 61 6.55 9.84 -3.42
CA LYS A 61 5.89 10.24 -2.16
C LYS A 61 6.14 9.21 -1.04
N LEU A 62 6.05 7.92 -1.36
CA LEU A 62 6.36 6.85 -0.41
C LEU A 62 7.81 6.95 0.10
N ALA A 63 8.79 7.21 -0.79
CA ALA A 63 10.18 7.44 -0.41
C ALA A 63 10.33 8.61 0.57
N GLY A 64 9.56 9.69 0.39
CA GLY A 64 9.51 10.82 1.31
C GLY A 64 9.05 10.43 2.71
N PHE A 65 8.00 9.64 2.84
CA PHE A 65 7.52 9.14 4.14
C PHE A 65 8.53 8.18 4.80
N LEU A 66 9.19 7.32 4.03
CA LEU A 66 10.25 6.44 4.54
C LEU A 66 11.44 7.24 5.07
N ALA A 67 11.87 8.30 4.36
CA ALA A 67 12.92 9.18 4.79
C ALA A 67 12.57 9.91 6.10
N GLU A 68 11.32 10.36 6.23
CA GLU A 68 10.83 11.01 7.46
C GLU A 68 10.79 10.02 8.63
N ALA A 69 10.28 8.81 8.43
CA ALA A 69 10.24 7.76 9.43
C ALA A 69 11.66 7.37 9.91
N ALA A 70 12.63 7.30 8.99
CA ALA A 70 14.02 7.01 9.32
C ALA A 70 14.71 8.14 10.10
N SER A 71 14.32 9.40 9.85
CA SER A 71 14.91 10.57 10.52
C SER A 71 14.41 10.78 11.95
N LYS A 72 13.28 10.18 12.33
CA LYS A 72 12.62 10.35 13.65
C LYS A 72 12.35 9.01 14.36
N PRO A 73 13.35 8.15 14.57
CA PRO A 73 13.13 6.79 15.06
C PRO A 73 12.56 6.70 16.49
N HIS A 74 12.52 7.81 17.24
CA HIS A 74 12.10 7.86 18.65
C HIS A 74 10.87 8.74 18.93
N GLN A 75 10.23 9.32 17.89
CA GLN A 75 8.95 9.98 18.15
C GLN A 75 7.86 8.91 18.32
N PRO A 76 7.05 9.00 19.39
CA PRO A 76 5.93 8.10 19.52
C PRO A 76 5.01 8.31 18.31
N VAL A 77 4.86 7.28 17.50
CA VAL A 77 3.81 7.22 16.47
C VAL A 77 2.50 7.56 17.18
N ALA A 78 1.69 8.43 16.60
CA ALA A 78 0.34 8.68 17.14
C ALA A 78 -0.27 7.32 17.48
N LYS A 79 -0.93 7.19 18.65
CA LYS A 79 -1.41 5.90 19.22
C LYS A 79 -2.07 4.93 18.21
N LYS A 80 -2.51 5.43 17.05
CA LYS A 80 -3.20 4.67 16.00
C LYS A 80 -2.45 4.60 14.66
N GLY A 81 -1.26 5.20 14.55
CA GLY A 81 -0.52 5.28 13.29
C GLY A 81 -1.23 6.11 12.22
N THR A 82 -0.71 6.05 10.98
CA THR A 82 -1.28 6.66 9.77
C THR A 82 -1.82 5.56 8.87
N LEU A 83 -2.95 5.79 8.21
CA LEU A 83 -3.42 4.94 7.13
C LEU A 83 -2.87 5.48 5.80
N PHE A 84 -2.11 4.66 5.11
CA PHE A 84 -1.65 4.93 3.75
C PHE A 84 -2.54 4.22 2.73
N LEU A 85 -2.94 4.96 1.70
CA LEU A 85 -3.75 4.46 0.60
C LEU A 85 -2.92 4.48 -0.69
N PHE A 86 -2.86 3.36 -1.40
CA PHE A 86 -2.16 3.23 -2.68
C PHE A 86 -3.09 2.66 -3.74
N ASP A 87 -3.03 3.22 -4.94
CA ASP A 87 -3.76 2.75 -6.09
C ASP A 87 -2.79 2.13 -7.10
N GLU A 88 -2.86 0.81 -7.25
CA GLU A 88 -2.05 0.00 -8.17
C GLU A 88 -0.54 0.38 -8.19
N PRO A 89 0.15 0.41 -7.04
CA PRO A 89 1.52 0.91 -6.96
C PRO A 89 2.53 0.03 -7.71
N THR A 90 2.14 -1.19 -8.11
CA THR A 90 3.01 -2.10 -8.90
C THR A 90 2.89 -1.91 -10.40
N THR A 91 1.98 -1.05 -10.87
CA THR A 91 1.79 -0.81 -12.31
C THR A 91 3.09 -0.36 -12.98
N GLY A 92 3.48 -1.10 -14.03
CA GLY A 92 4.71 -0.82 -14.80
C GLY A 92 6.01 -1.25 -14.13
N LEU A 93 5.96 -1.97 -13.00
CA LEU A 93 7.15 -2.49 -12.33
C LEU A 93 7.57 -3.87 -12.85
N HIS A 94 8.88 -4.09 -12.90
CA HIS A 94 9.47 -5.41 -13.04
C HIS A 94 9.43 -6.18 -11.72
N PHE A 95 9.53 -7.51 -11.73
CA PHE A 95 9.44 -8.36 -10.54
C PHE A 95 10.39 -7.96 -9.41
N ASP A 96 11.63 -7.61 -9.74
CA ASP A 96 12.63 -7.18 -8.74
C ASP A 96 12.23 -5.89 -8.04
N ASP A 97 11.58 -4.97 -8.76
CA ASP A 97 11.12 -3.70 -8.22
C ASP A 97 9.87 -3.86 -7.36
N ILE A 98 8.99 -4.83 -7.71
CA ILE A 98 7.88 -5.22 -6.83
C ILE A 98 8.41 -5.70 -5.48
N ALA A 99 9.47 -6.51 -5.47
CA ALA A 99 10.08 -6.97 -4.24
C ALA A 99 10.70 -5.82 -3.42
N LYS A 100 11.32 -4.81 -4.07
CA LYS A 100 11.79 -3.59 -3.40
C LYS A 100 10.63 -2.82 -2.78
N LEU A 101 9.56 -2.58 -3.55
CA LEU A 101 8.36 -1.89 -3.09
C LEU A 101 7.73 -2.60 -1.88
N MET A 102 7.59 -3.93 -1.94
CA MET A 102 7.03 -4.69 -0.83
C MET A 102 7.86 -4.57 0.46
N ARG A 103 9.20 -4.54 0.34
CA ARG A 103 10.07 -4.27 1.51
C ARG A 103 9.87 -2.87 2.06
N ALA A 104 9.71 -1.86 1.18
CA ALA A 104 9.43 -0.49 1.58
C ALA A 104 8.09 -0.36 2.31
N LEU A 105 7.03 -0.99 1.79
CA LEU A 105 5.72 -1.02 2.44
C LEU A 105 5.77 -1.71 3.81
N ARG A 106 6.54 -2.80 3.95
CA ARG A 106 6.73 -3.47 5.25
C ARG A 106 7.42 -2.58 6.28
N LYS A 107 8.37 -1.72 5.88
CA LYS A 107 8.99 -0.73 6.79
C LYS A 107 7.95 0.24 7.39
N LEU A 108 6.92 0.65 6.63
CA LEU A 108 5.83 1.48 7.17
C LEU A 108 4.98 0.71 8.18
N LEU A 109 4.69 -0.56 7.94
CA LEU A 109 3.97 -1.40 8.92
C LEU A 109 4.76 -1.57 10.21
N ASP A 110 6.07 -1.85 10.09
CA ASP A 110 6.97 -1.99 11.25
C ASP A 110 7.08 -0.69 12.06
N ALA A 111 6.89 0.47 11.40
CA ALA A 111 6.77 1.77 12.05
C ALA A 111 5.41 2.04 12.70
N GLY A 112 4.47 1.07 12.68
CA GLY A 112 3.15 1.17 13.33
C GLY A 112 2.06 1.81 12.49
N HIS A 113 2.24 1.90 11.18
CA HIS A 113 1.23 2.42 10.26
C HIS A 113 0.32 1.31 9.71
N SER A 114 -0.75 1.70 9.02
CA SER A 114 -1.68 0.80 8.33
C SER A 114 -1.61 1.05 6.84
N LEU A 115 -1.72 0.01 6.04
CA LEU A 115 -1.71 0.13 4.58
C LEU A 115 -3.01 -0.43 3.99
N LEU A 116 -3.60 0.29 3.05
CA LEU A 116 -4.66 -0.20 2.18
C LEU A 116 -4.23 0.02 0.73
N VAL A 117 -4.13 -1.05 -0.02
CA VAL A 117 -3.61 -1.05 -1.39
C VAL A 117 -4.64 -1.64 -2.33
N ILE A 118 -5.03 -0.92 -3.37
CA ILE A 118 -5.78 -1.49 -4.48
C ILE A 118 -4.77 -2.18 -5.38
N GLU A 119 -4.95 -3.48 -5.63
CA GLU A 119 -3.98 -4.25 -6.43
C GLU A 119 -4.62 -5.42 -7.18
N HIS A 120 -3.97 -5.78 -8.29
CA HIS A 120 -4.28 -6.92 -9.13
C HIS A 120 -3.10 -7.91 -9.23
N ASN A 121 -1.92 -7.52 -8.78
CA ASN A 121 -0.74 -8.36 -8.78
C ASN A 121 -0.87 -9.46 -7.73
N LEU A 122 -0.83 -10.73 -8.17
CA LEU A 122 -1.07 -11.89 -7.30
C LEU A 122 0.02 -12.08 -6.24
N ASP A 123 1.27 -11.67 -6.49
CA ASP A 123 2.33 -11.71 -5.47
C ASP A 123 2.05 -10.75 -4.33
N VAL A 124 1.54 -9.55 -4.64
CA VAL A 124 1.15 -8.54 -3.65
C VAL A 124 -0.06 -9.00 -2.86
N ILE A 125 -1.09 -9.51 -3.56
CA ILE A 125 -2.33 -10.01 -2.94
C ILE A 125 -2.01 -11.18 -1.98
N ARG A 126 -1.16 -12.11 -2.42
CA ARG A 126 -0.71 -13.25 -1.60
C ARG A 126 0.07 -12.82 -0.36
N ALA A 127 0.83 -11.74 -0.45
CA ALA A 127 1.62 -11.19 0.65
C ALA A 127 0.81 -10.33 1.64
N ALA A 128 -0.48 -10.08 1.38
CA ALA A 128 -1.34 -9.29 2.24
C ALA A 128 -1.60 -9.99 3.59
N ASP A 129 -1.83 -9.19 4.63
CA ASP A 129 -2.33 -9.69 5.92
C ASP A 129 -3.86 -9.83 5.90
N TRP A 130 -4.54 -9.00 5.08
CA TRP A 130 -5.98 -8.95 4.93
C TRP A 130 -6.38 -8.59 3.50
N ILE A 131 -7.41 -9.21 2.99
CA ILE A 131 -7.98 -8.93 1.67
C ILE A 131 -9.43 -8.50 1.84
N VAL A 132 -9.84 -7.49 1.06
CA VAL A 132 -11.23 -7.11 0.82
C VAL A 132 -11.50 -7.33 -0.66
N ASP A 133 -12.23 -8.37 -1.00
CA ASP A 133 -12.56 -8.74 -2.39
C ASP A 133 -13.94 -8.21 -2.75
N LEU A 134 -13.98 -7.26 -3.71
CA LEU A 134 -15.20 -6.59 -4.16
C LEU A 134 -15.69 -7.17 -5.48
N GLY A 135 -17.01 -7.27 -5.60
CA GLY A 135 -17.64 -7.82 -6.80
C GLY A 135 -19.16 -7.89 -6.65
N PRO A 136 -19.77 -8.96 -7.19
CA PRO A 136 -19.16 -10.03 -8.01
C PRO A 136 -18.70 -9.56 -9.38
N GLU A 137 -19.29 -8.48 -9.92
CA GLU A 137 -19.02 -7.92 -11.23
C GLU A 137 -18.60 -6.44 -11.14
N GLY A 138 -18.48 -5.76 -12.29
CA GLY A 138 -18.26 -4.32 -12.38
C GLY A 138 -19.58 -3.55 -12.59
N GLY A 139 -19.53 -2.22 -12.41
CA GLY A 139 -20.68 -1.34 -12.60
C GLY A 139 -21.85 -1.68 -11.66
N ASP A 140 -23.06 -1.70 -12.18
CA ASP A 140 -24.27 -1.97 -11.39
C ASP A 140 -24.32 -3.40 -10.81
N GLY A 141 -23.59 -4.34 -11.41
CA GLY A 141 -23.41 -5.71 -10.90
C GLY A 141 -22.40 -5.84 -9.78
N GLY A 142 -21.63 -4.80 -9.50
CA GLY A 142 -20.61 -4.75 -8.46
C GLY A 142 -21.07 -4.10 -7.16
N GLY A 143 -20.13 -3.61 -6.38
CA GLY A 143 -20.37 -2.81 -5.18
C GLY A 143 -20.70 -3.62 -3.92
N GLU A 144 -20.44 -4.92 -3.94
CA GLU A 144 -20.63 -5.82 -2.81
C GLU A 144 -19.31 -6.39 -2.31
N VAL A 145 -19.26 -6.78 -1.04
CA VAL A 145 -18.15 -7.56 -0.50
C VAL A 145 -18.39 -9.03 -0.83
N VAL A 146 -17.53 -9.61 -1.65
CA VAL A 146 -17.57 -11.05 -1.99
C VAL A 146 -16.91 -11.87 -0.90
N ALA A 147 -15.73 -11.45 -0.46
CA ALA A 147 -14.97 -12.12 0.59
C ALA A 147 -14.09 -11.14 1.35
N THR A 148 -13.86 -11.39 2.63
CA THR A 148 -12.85 -10.69 3.44
C THR A 148 -12.10 -11.68 4.29
N GLY A 149 -10.83 -11.41 4.58
CA GLY A 149 -10.02 -12.25 5.45
C GLY A 149 -8.57 -12.32 5.02
N ALA A 150 -7.83 -13.24 5.62
CA ALA A 150 -6.49 -13.56 5.16
C ALA A 150 -6.54 -14.20 3.75
N PRO A 151 -5.43 -14.20 2.98
CA PRO A 151 -5.41 -14.82 1.65
C PRO A 151 -5.97 -16.24 1.62
N ASP A 152 -5.74 -17.04 2.66
CA ASP A 152 -6.27 -18.41 2.75
C ASP A 152 -7.80 -18.45 2.90
N ASP A 153 -8.38 -17.49 3.64
CA ASP A 153 -9.83 -17.38 3.80
C ASP A 153 -10.49 -17.02 2.46
N VAL A 154 -9.88 -16.09 1.71
CA VAL A 154 -10.37 -15.67 0.39
C VAL A 154 -10.21 -16.80 -0.65
N LYS A 155 -9.09 -17.55 -0.60
CA LYS A 155 -8.89 -18.74 -1.45
C LYS A 155 -9.96 -19.82 -1.19
N ALA A 156 -10.42 -19.96 0.04
CA ALA A 156 -11.45 -20.93 0.39
C ALA A 156 -12.87 -20.50 -0.05
N HIS A 157 -13.08 -19.21 -0.38
CA HIS A 157 -14.37 -18.68 -0.73
C HIS A 157 -14.77 -19.06 -2.18
N PRO A 158 -15.90 -19.80 -2.40
CA PRO A 158 -16.22 -20.36 -3.71
C PRO A 158 -16.59 -19.31 -4.77
N ALA A 159 -17.13 -18.17 -4.37
CA ALA A 159 -17.55 -17.09 -5.27
C ALA A 159 -16.45 -16.05 -5.54
N SER A 160 -15.29 -16.16 -4.89
CA SER A 160 -14.19 -15.20 -5.06
C SER A 160 -13.38 -15.51 -6.33
N HIS A 161 -13.41 -14.60 -7.30
CA HIS A 161 -12.54 -14.67 -8.47
C HIS A 161 -11.07 -14.48 -8.07
N THR A 162 -10.79 -13.60 -7.14
CA THR A 162 -9.45 -13.39 -6.55
C THR A 162 -8.95 -14.68 -5.89
N GLY A 163 -9.82 -15.36 -5.12
CA GLY A 163 -9.50 -16.63 -4.50
C GLY A 163 -9.19 -17.74 -5.51
N ALA A 164 -9.96 -17.82 -6.61
CA ALA A 164 -9.71 -18.75 -7.70
C ALA A 164 -8.34 -18.49 -8.36
N ALA A 165 -8.06 -17.23 -8.71
CA ALA A 165 -6.79 -16.82 -9.31
C ALA A 165 -5.58 -17.13 -8.39
N LEU A 166 -5.70 -16.90 -7.08
CA LEU A 166 -4.65 -17.22 -6.12
C LEU A 166 -4.37 -18.73 -6.05
N ARG A 167 -5.42 -19.58 -6.08
CA ARG A 167 -5.25 -21.05 -6.11
C ARG A 167 -4.51 -21.52 -7.37
N GLU A 168 -4.93 -21.03 -8.54
CA GLU A 168 -4.29 -21.36 -9.82
C GLU A 168 -2.83 -20.89 -9.85
N TYR A 169 -2.57 -19.69 -9.35
CA TYR A 169 -1.22 -19.14 -9.30
C TYR A 169 -0.29 -19.95 -8.39
N GLU A 170 -0.75 -20.32 -7.18
CA GLU A 170 0.03 -21.16 -6.27
C GLU A 170 0.29 -22.56 -6.82
N GLN A 171 -0.67 -23.15 -7.53
CA GLN A 171 -0.49 -24.42 -8.23
C GLN A 171 0.59 -24.32 -9.33
N ALA A 172 0.55 -23.24 -10.12
CA ALA A 172 1.54 -22.99 -11.18
C ALA A 172 2.96 -22.80 -10.63
N LEU A 173 3.10 -22.19 -9.45
CA LEU A 173 4.39 -22.02 -8.76
C LEU A 173 4.91 -23.31 -8.11
N GLY A 174 4.14 -24.41 -8.12
CA GLY A 174 4.52 -25.66 -7.48
C GLY A 174 4.57 -25.60 -5.95
N VAL A 175 3.97 -24.58 -5.34
CA VAL A 175 3.98 -24.35 -3.88
C VAL A 175 3.26 -25.47 -3.11
N GLY A 176 2.57 -26.35 -3.81
CA GLY A 176 1.87 -27.50 -3.22
C GLY A 176 2.68 -28.80 -3.10
N ALA A 177 3.89 -28.92 -3.68
CA ALA A 177 4.54 -30.23 -3.84
C ALA A 177 5.95 -30.39 -3.22
N HIS A 178 6.74 -29.31 -3.06
CA HIS A 178 8.13 -29.45 -2.58
C HIS A 178 8.51 -28.31 -1.62
N GLY A 179 8.31 -28.51 -0.34
CA GLY A 179 8.75 -27.56 0.70
C GLY A 179 8.05 -27.77 2.05
N VAL A 180 7.78 -29.04 2.37
CA VAL A 180 6.82 -29.36 3.46
C VAL A 180 7.34 -29.04 4.87
N GLU A 181 8.64 -28.92 5.11
CA GLU A 181 9.16 -28.65 6.45
C GLU A 181 9.56 -27.18 6.70
N GLU A 182 10.31 -26.56 5.80
CA GLU A 182 10.62 -25.13 5.94
C GLU A 182 9.38 -24.24 5.72
N GLY A 183 8.53 -24.63 4.76
CA GLY A 183 7.23 -23.98 4.53
C GLY A 183 6.29 -24.07 5.73
N ARG A 184 6.28 -25.19 6.47
CA ARG A 184 5.45 -25.35 7.68
C ARG A 184 5.89 -24.45 8.84
N ALA A 185 7.20 -24.28 9.05
CA ALA A 185 7.70 -23.37 10.07
C ALA A 185 7.37 -21.91 9.75
N LEU A 186 7.53 -21.50 8.49
CA LEU A 186 7.14 -20.15 8.03
C LEU A 186 5.64 -19.93 8.08
N GLN A 187 4.84 -20.94 7.66
CA GLN A 187 3.39 -20.93 7.77
C GLN A 187 2.92 -20.91 9.23
N ALA A 188 3.58 -21.61 10.15
CA ALA A 188 3.26 -21.57 11.57
C ALA A 188 3.53 -20.19 12.18
N ILE A 189 4.63 -19.53 11.80
CA ILE A 189 4.95 -18.17 12.22
C ILE A 189 3.94 -17.16 11.63
N VAL A 190 3.61 -17.31 10.34
CA VAL A 190 2.60 -16.47 9.67
C VAL A 190 1.23 -16.71 10.29
N LYS A 191 0.86 -17.97 10.57
CA LYS A 191 -0.40 -18.33 11.24
C LYS A 191 -0.46 -17.80 12.67
N ALA A 192 0.61 -17.94 13.46
CA ALA A 192 0.66 -17.39 14.82
C ALA A 192 0.56 -15.86 14.83
N ARG A 193 1.19 -15.17 13.87
CA ARG A 193 1.01 -13.74 13.66
C ARG A 193 -0.42 -13.37 13.22
N ARG A 194 -1.06 -14.20 12.38
CA ARG A 194 -2.47 -14.03 11.96
C ARG A 194 -3.45 -14.26 13.10
N ASP A 195 -3.21 -15.27 13.93
CA ASP A 195 -4.07 -15.59 15.08
C ASP A 195 -3.93 -14.52 16.18
N ALA A 196 -2.74 -13.99 16.42
CA ALA A 196 -2.51 -12.82 17.27
C ALA A 196 -3.21 -11.56 16.70
N ALA A 197 -3.18 -11.37 15.38
CA ALA A 197 -3.88 -10.29 14.69
C ALA A 197 -5.40 -10.39 14.76
N ARG A 198 -5.94 -11.62 14.82
CA ARG A 198 -7.38 -11.89 15.00
C ARG A 198 -7.83 -11.63 16.46
N ALA A 199 -6.96 -11.85 17.43
CA ALA A 199 -7.21 -11.54 18.84
C ALA A 199 -7.21 -10.02 19.12
N GLU A 200 -6.48 -9.22 18.34
CA GLU A 200 -6.46 -7.77 18.37
C GLU A 200 -7.55 -7.10 17.51
N ALA A 201 -8.54 -7.86 17.03
CA ALA A 201 -9.62 -7.39 16.14
C ALA A 201 -10.53 -6.28 16.72
N GLY A 202 -10.16 -5.68 17.86
CA GLY A 202 -10.78 -4.50 18.42
C GLY A 202 -10.35 -3.16 17.82
N ASP A 203 -9.30 -3.09 16.99
CA ASP A 203 -8.81 -1.84 16.38
C ASP A 203 -8.88 -1.91 14.85
N ALA A 204 -10.09 -1.82 14.31
CA ALA A 204 -10.36 -1.74 12.89
C ALA A 204 -10.96 -0.38 12.52
N ILE A 205 -10.77 0.02 11.26
CA ILE A 205 -11.55 1.08 10.64
C ILE A 205 -12.81 0.42 10.10
N ARG A 206 -13.95 0.74 10.71
CA ARG A 206 -15.24 0.21 10.30
C ARG A 206 -15.91 1.15 9.33
N ILE A 207 -16.29 0.64 8.18
CA ILE A 207 -17.14 1.29 7.19
C ILE A 207 -18.50 0.61 7.29
N VAL A 208 -19.56 1.39 7.46
CA VAL A 208 -20.91 0.86 7.65
C VAL A 208 -21.81 1.47 6.59
N ASN A 209 -22.52 0.60 5.86
CA ASN A 209 -23.61 1.00 4.97
C ASN A 209 -23.19 2.00 3.87
N ALA A 210 -22.00 1.84 3.29
CA ALA A 210 -21.50 2.70 2.23
C ALA A 210 -22.31 2.53 0.94
N ARG A 211 -22.79 3.65 0.37
CA ARG A 211 -23.67 3.68 -0.81
C ARG A 211 -23.15 4.61 -1.91
N GLU A 212 -21.91 5.08 -1.79
CA GLU A 212 -21.33 5.98 -2.78
C GLU A 212 -21.20 5.26 -4.13
N HIS A 213 -21.54 5.94 -5.22
CA HIS A 213 -21.52 5.41 -6.58
C HIS A 213 -22.26 4.06 -6.70
N ASN A 214 -21.53 2.98 -7.02
CA ASN A 214 -22.09 1.65 -7.21
C ASN A 214 -22.06 0.76 -5.96
N LEU A 215 -21.62 1.27 -4.80
CA LEU A 215 -21.57 0.50 -3.57
C LEU A 215 -23.01 0.20 -3.06
N LYS A 216 -23.29 -1.06 -2.73
CA LYS A 216 -24.61 -1.55 -2.34
C LYS A 216 -24.71 -1.75 -0.82
N SER A 217 -24.76 -0.63 -0.07
CA SER A 217 -24.84 -0.66 1.39
C SER A 217 -23.69 -1.48 2.01
N LEU A 218 -22.49 -1.33 1.46
CA LEU A 218 -21.31 -2.11 1.81
C LEU A 218 -20.91 -1.85 3.26
N THR A 219 -20.69 -2.93 4.01
CA THR A 219 -20.15 -2.89 5.36
C THR A 219 -18.90 -3.75 5.43
N VAL A 220 -17.77 -3.15 5.87
CA VAL A 220 -16.47 -3.84 5.93
C VAL A 220 -15.60 -3.27 7.03
N ASP A 221 -14.82 -4.14 7.66
CA ASP A 221 -13.80 -3.80 8.63
C ASP A 221 -12.40 -3.89 7.99
N ILE A 222 -11.61 -2.83 8.13
CA ILE A 222 -10.21 -2.76 7.68
C ILE A 222 -9.32 -2.73 8.92
N PRO A 223 -8.57 -3.81 9.21
CA PRO A 223 -7.76 -3.90 10.42
C PRO A 223 -6.60 -2.90 10.38
N ARG A 224 -6.33 -2.27 11.54
CA ARG A 224 -5.19 -1.35 11.72
C ARG A 224 -3.88 -2.11 11.88
N GLY A 225 -2.76 -1.44 11.57
CA GLY A 225 -1.42 -2.03 11.68
C GLY A 225 -1.22 -3.23 10.75
N LYS A 226 -2.00 -3.33 9.68
CA LYS A 226 -1.97 -4.44 8.73
C LYS A 226 -1.75 -3.94 7.30
N PHE A 227 -1.22 -4.83 6.48
CA PHE A 227 -1.20 -4.69 5.04
C PHE A 227 -2.50 -5.27 4.46
N SER A 228 -3.46 -4.39 4.20
CA SER A 228 -4.75 -4.74 3.61
C SER A 228 -4.73 -4.48 2.11
N VAL A 229 -5.29 -5.40 1.32
CA VAL A 229 -5.42 -5.26 -0.13
C VAL A 229 -6.87 -5.30 -0.53
N VAL A 230 -7.31 -4.34 -1.34
CA VAL A 230 -8.63 -4.32 -1.97
C VAL A 230 -8.50 -4.90 -3.38
N THR A 231 -9.24 -5.95 -3.64
CA THR A 231 -9.25 -6.69 -4.91
C THR A 231 -10.64 -6.69 -5.54
N GLY A 232 -10.76 -7.26 -6.71
CA GLY A 232 -12.01 -7.41 -7.44
C GLY A 232 -11.90 -6.92 -8.88
N VAL A 233 -12.92 -7.23 -9.67
CA VAL A 233 -12.98 -6.87 -11.11
C VAL A 233 -12.99 -5.35 -11.31
N SER A 234 -12.66 -4.89 -12.52
CA SER A 234 -12.75 -3.47 -12.86
C SER A 234 -14.17 -2.94 -12.67
N GLY A 235 -14.31 -1.76 -12.07
CA GLY A 235 -15.62 -1.16 -11.77
C GLY A 235 -16.35 -1.76 -10.57
N SER A 236 -15.75 -2.66 -9.77
CA SER A 236 -16.40 -3.24 -8.58
C SER A 236 -16.50 -2.30 -7.37
N GLY A 237 -15.98 -1.07 -7.45
CA GLY A 237 -16.05 -0.07 -6.37
C GLY A 237 -14.78 0.07 -5.52
N LYS A 238 -13.64 -0.51 -5.94
CA LYS A 238 -12.37 -0.45 -5.18
C LYS A 238 -11.91 0.99 -4.90
N SER A 239 -11.82 1.81 -5.94
CA SER A 239 -11.39 3.21 -5.82
C SER A 239 -12.41 4.03 -5.02
N THR A 240 -13.71 3.75 -5.20
CA THR A 240 -14.78 4.36 -4.39
C THR A 240 -14.58 4.07 -2.90
N LEU A 241 -14.33 2.82 -2.53
CA LEU A 241 -14.08 2.44 -1.14
C LEU A 241 -12.85 3.14 -0.55
N ALA A 242 -11.73 3.14 -1.29
CA ALA A 242 -10.46 3.66 -0.78
C ALA A 242 -10.42 5.20 -0.79
N PHE A 243 -10.88 5.85 -1.86
CA PHE A 243 -10.70 7.29 -2.03
C PHE A 243 -11.97 8.08 -1.75
N ASP A 244 -13.11 7.71 -2.30
CA ASP A 244 -14.34 8.48 -2.10
C ASP A 244 -14.87 8.33 -0.67
N ILE A 245 -14.71 7.16 -0.05
CA ILE A 245 -15.12 6.91 1.34
C ILE A 245 -13.97 7.21 2.33
N LEU A 246 -12.93 6.38 2.34
CA LEU A 246 -11.92 6.43 3.41
C LEU A 246 -11.06 7.69 3.37
N PHE A 247 -10.57 8.08 2.19
CA PHE A 247 -9.72 9.27 2.07
C PHE A 247 -10.53 10.54 2.36
N ASN A 248 -11.71 10.69 1.73
CA ASN A 248 -12.53 11.89 1.91
C ASN A 248 -13.02 12.04 3.35
N GLU A 249 -13.45 10.95 3.99
CA GLU A 249 -13.84 11.00 5.41
C GLU A 249 -12.64 11.29 6.33
N GLY A 250 -11.48 10.70 6.05
CA GLY A 250 -10.26 11.02 6.76
C GLY A 250 -9.85 12.48 6.63
N GLN A 251 -9.92 13.04 5.42
CA GLN A 251 -9.66 14.45 5.14
C GLN A 251 -10.68 15.36 5.87
N ARG A 252 -11.96 15.02 5.81
CA ARG A 252 -13.02 15.77 6.47
C ARG A 252 -12.79 15.84 7.99
N ARG A 253 -12.53 14.71 8.65
CA ARG A 253 -12.24 14.65 10.09
C ARG A 253 -10.97 15.41 10.44
N TYR A 254 -9.95 15.35 9.61
CA TYR A 254 -8.74 16.14 9.81
C TYR A 254 -9.03 17.64 9.75
N LEU A 255 -9.77 18.09 8.73
CA LEU A 255 -10.16 19.51 8.59
C LEU A 255 -11.05 19.99 9.75
N GLU A 256 -11.94 19.15 10.27
CA GLU A 256 -12.74 19.48 11.45
C GLU A 256 -11.91 19.67 12.72
N SER A 257 -10.76 18.99 12.80
CA SER A 257 -9.82 19.15 13.92
C SER A 257 -9.02 20.45 13.87
N LEU A 258 -8.99 21.13 12.71
CA LEU A 258 -8.28 22.39 12.52
C LEU A 258 -9.09 23.59 13.07
N ASN A 259 -8.37 24.69 13.36
CA ASN A 259 -9.04 25.93 13.76
C ASN A 259 -9.85 26.54 12.59
N ALA A 260 -10.77 27.48 12.91
CA ALA A 260 -11.69 28.08 11.94
C ALA A 260 -10.98 28.77 10.77
N TYR A 261 -9.80 29.37 10.99
CA TYR A 261 -9.03 30.05 9.96
C TYR A 261 -8.44 29.05 8.95
N ALA A 262 -7.84 27.96 9.42
CA ALA A 262 -7.31 26.93 8.53
C ALA A 262 -8.41 26.25 7.71
N ARG A 263 -9.61 26.08 8.27
CA ARG A 263 -10.78 25.55 7.54
C ARG A 263 -11.29 26.45 6.42
N SER A 264 -11.15 27.76 6.55
CA SER A 264 -11.63 28.71 5.52
C SER A 264 -10.77 28.71 4.25
N ILE A 265 -9.55 28.17 4.32
CA ILE A 265 -8.59 28.15 3.20
C ILE A 265 -8.74 26.87 2.33
N VAL A 266 -9.25 25.78 2.92
CA VAL A 266 -9.38 24.48 2.26
C VAL A 266 -10.84 24.21 1.97
N GLN A 267 -11.19 23.96 0.70
CA GLN A 267 -12.52 23.48 0.34
C GLN A 267 -12.71 22.05 0.87
N PRO A 268 -13.68 21.81 1.75
CA PRO A 268 -13.94 20.45 2.24
C PRO A 268 -14.49 19.58 1.10
N ALA A 269 -14.02 18.35 0.98
CA ALA A 269 -14.70 17.32 0.20
C ALA A 269 -16.13 17.13 0.75
N GLY A 270 -17.08 16.80 -0.13
CA GLY A 270 -18.43 16.44 0.27
C GLY A 270 -18.42 15.30 1.28
N ARG A 271 -19.43 15.22 2.13
CA ARG A 271 -19.60 14.07 3.03
C ARG A 271 -19.97 12.84 2.18
N PRO A 272 -19.19 11.74 2.23
CA PRO A 272 -19.55 10.52 1.52
C PRO A 272 -20.83 9.88 2.10
N GLU A 273 -21.57 9.13 1.28
CA GLU A 273 -22.77 8.38 1.68
C GLU A 273 -22.38 7.11 2.48
N VAL A 274 -22.09 7.32 3.77
CA VAL A 274 -21.70 6.27 4.72
C VAL A 274 -22.21 6.60 6.11
N ASP A 275 -22.57 5.60 6.92
CA ASP A 275 -23.03 5.74 8.31
C ASP A 275 -21.86 5.81 9.33
#